data_97fcd73963d74302f9d04694619ee7c7
#
_entry.id   97fcd73963d74302f9d04694619ee7c7
#
_cell.length_a   1.000
_cell.length_b   1.000
_cell.length_c   1.000
_cell.angle_alpha   90.00
_cell.angle_beta   90.00
_cell.angle_gamma   90.00
#
_symmetry.space_group_name_H-M   'P 1'
#
loop_
_entity.id
_entity.type
_entity.pdbx_description
1 polymer ?
#
loop_
_entity_poly.entity_id
_entity_poly.type
_entity_poly.pdbx_seq_one_letter_code
_entity_poly.pdbx_strand_id
1 'polypeptide(L)'
;MDNKQALVRFYSLLRQYGHNDSHSGNISYRVDGDFMITPTGACADLLETGDLVHCTMDDAHIEKASQDQHVHRAVYRHNPEAHAVIHCHNPYTIALTLDGEDFRPIDLEGMFYFPVVPVVSISFKGYFEHSPILIATALAEYPVVVVRGHGVYAQGNNLEQAFKWCNALEQSAKTAFLAQQVGTFAEHHDVKGE
;
A
#
# COMPACT_ATOMS: atom_id res chain seq x y z
N MET A 1 -19.81 8.09 -7.70
CA MET A 1 -19.01 6.99 -8.28
C MET A 1 -19.21 5.83 -7.33
N ASP A 2 -19.62 4.67 -7.83
CA ASP A 2 -19.73 3.49 -6.98
C ASP A 2 -18.34 2.89 -6.65
N ASN A 3 -18.27 1.96 -5.70
CA ASN A 3 -16.99 1.41 -5.23
C ASN A 3 -16.22 0.65 -6.32
N LYS A 4 -16.90 -0.02 -7.26
CA LYS A 4 -16.23 -0.72 -8.37
C LYS A 4 -15.54 0.28 -9.30
N GLN A 5 -16.24 1.33 -9.68
CA GLN A 5 -15.70 2.42 -10.51
C GLN A 5 -14.56 3.13 -9.78
N ALA A 6 -14.71 3.37 -8.47
CA ALA A 6 -13.66 3.97 -7.65
C ALA A 6 -12.40 3.10 -7.62
N LEU A 7 -12.52 1.77 -7.42
CA LEU A 7 -11.40 0.85 -7.41
C LEU A 7 -10.64 0.90 -8.74
N VAL A 8 -11.34 0.74 -9.86
CA VAL A 8 -10.73 0.80 -11.21
C VAL A 8 -10.03 2.15 -11.42
N ARG A 9 -10.67 3.25 -11.01
CA ARG A 9 -10.08 4.60 -11.12
C ARG A 9 -8.80 4.74 -10.30
N PHE A 10 -8.79 4.31 -9.04
CA PHE A 10 -7.60 4.40 -8.19
C PHE A 10 -6.48 3.47 -8.66
N TYR A 11 -6.81 2.29 -9.19
CA TYR A 11 -5.80 1.40 -9.77
C TYR A 11 -5.11 2.04 -10.99
N SER A 12 -5.88 2.67 -11.88
CA SER A 12 -5.35 3.47 -12.99
C SER A 12 -4.50 4.66 -12.50
N LEU A 13 -4.91 5.35 -11.43
CA LEU A 13 -4.15 6.46 -10.86
C LEU A 13 -2.81 6.02 -10.28
N LEU A 14 -2.71 4.85 -9.64
CA LEU A 14 -1.42 4.31 -9.20
C LEU A 14 -0.43 4.18 -10.37
N ARG A 15 -0.91 3.71 -11.53
CA ARG A 15 -0.11 3.63 -12.75
C ARG A 15 0.26 5.02 -13.28
N GLN A 16 -0.70 5.95 -13.34
CA GLN A 16 -0.49 7.32 -13.85
C GLN A 16 0.51 8.12 -13.02
N TYR A 17 0.51 7.94 -11.69
CA TYR A 17 1.46 8.60 -10.80
C TYR A 17 2.81 7.88 -10.67
N GLY A 18 3.00 6.74 -11.35
CA GLY A 18 4.25 5.99 -11.33
C GLY A 18 4.48 5.18 -10.05
N HIS A 19 3.40 4.90 -9.30
CA HIS A 19 3.45 4.00 -8.13
C HIS A 19 3.48 2.53 -8.53
N ASN A 20 3.00 2.22 -9.73
CA ASN A 20 3.02 0.88 -10.31
C ASN A 20 3.47 0.91 -11.78
N ASP A 21 3.94 -0.21 -12.28
CA ASP A 21 3.94 -0.47 -13.72
C ASP A 21 2.51 -0.85 -14.19
N SER A 22 2.36 -1.33 -15.42
CA SER A 22 1.05 -1.62 -15.98
C SER A 22 0.34 -2.82 -15.36
N HIS A 23 1.05 -3.75 -14.70
CA HIS A 23 0.51 -5.03 -14.23
C HIS A 23 0.81 -5.35 -12.78
N SER A 24 1.46 -4.45 -12.04
CA SER A 24 1.82 -4.66 -10.65
C SER A 24 0.85 -4.00 -9.67
N GLY A 25 0.97 -4.41 -8.40
CA GLY A 25 0.11 -3.94 -7.33
C GLY A 25 -1.32 -4.48 -7.42
N ASN A 26 -2.12 -4.16 -6.44
CA ASN A 26 -3.51 -4.59 -6.37
C ASN A 26 -4.31 -3.73 -5.38
N ILE A 27 -5.62 -3.72 -5.55
CA ILE A 27 -6.54 -2.94 -4.72
C ILE A 27 -7.75 -3.78 -4.37
N SER A 28 -8.23 -3.63 -3.14
CA SER A 28 -9.51 -4.20 -2.71
C SER A 28 -10.34 -3.21 -1.88
N TYR A 29 -11.63 -3.50 -1.76
CA TYR A 29 -12.52 -2.84 -0.81
C TYR A 29 -13.52 -3.84 -0.23
N ARG A 30 -13.95 -3.61 1.03
CA ARG A 30 -14.99 -4.41 1.70
C ARG A 30 -16.36 -4.25 1.06
N VAL A 31 -17.11 -5.35 1.01
CA VAL A 31 -18.50 -5.38 0.57
C VAL A 31 -19.24 -6.50 1.30
N ASP A 32 -20.33 -6.18 2.00
CA ASP A 32 -21.26 -7.14 2.63
C ASP A 32 -20.59 -8.25 3.48
N GLY A 33 -19.54 -7.91 4.22
CA GLY A 33 -18.76 -8.86 5.03
C GLY A 33 -17.59 -9.52 4.28
N ASP A 34 -17.57 -9.47 2.97
CA ASP A 34 -16.54 -9.96 2.05
C ASP A 34 -15.71 -8.81 1.45
N PHE A 35 -15.01 -9.03 0.34
CA PHE A 35 -14.31 -7.97 -0.37
C PHE A 35 -14.21 -8.21 -1.88
N MET A 36 -14.16 -7.12 -2.64
CA MET A 36 -13.80 -7.11 -4.06
C MET A 36 -12.33 -6.78 -4.21
N ILE A 37 -11.64 -7.44 -5.16
CA ILE A 37 -10.21 -7.24 -5.44
C ILE A 37 -9.94 -7.23 -6.94
N THR A 38 -8.85 -6.57 -7.36
CA THR A 38 -8.32 -6.69 -8.73
C THR A 38 -7.93 -8.13 -9.05
N PRO A 39 -8.12 -8.60 -10.29
CA PRO A 39 -7.68 -9.94 -10.69
C PRO A 39 -6.16 -10.07 -10.73
N THR A 40 -5.65 -11.28 -10.68
CA THR A 40 -4.23 -11.55 -10.94
C THR A 40 -3.87 -11.15 -12.38
N GLY A 41 -2.72 -10.47 -12.55
CA GLY A 41 -2.28 -9.99 -13.86
C GLY A 41 -3.15 -8.86 -14.45
N ALA A 42 -3.91 -8.15 -13.62
CA ALA A 42 -4.69 -6.99 -14.07
C ALA A 42 -3.78 -5.96 -14.77
N CYS A 43 -4.24 -5.44 -15.91
CA CYS A 43 -3.61 -4.29 -16.56
C CYS A 43 -4.33 -3.02 -16.14
N ALA A 44 -3.59 -2.09 -15.52
CA ALA A 44 -4.16 -0.87 -14.95
C ALA A 44 -4.85 0.05 -15.99
N ASP A 45 -4.39 -0.02 -17.24
CA ASP A 45 -4.93 0.80 -18.34
C ASP A 45 -6.17 0.17 -19.02
N LEU A 46 -6.45 -1.13 -18.76
CA LEU A 46 -7.50 -1.91 -19.42
C LEU A 46 -8.53 -2.50 -18.45
N LEU A 47 -8.30 -2.40 -17.14
CA LEU A 47 -9.19 -2.98 -16.13
C LEU A 47 -10.58 -2.36 -16.20
N GLU A 48 -11.61 -3.20 -16.26
CA GLU A 48 -13.01 -2.81 -16.18
C GLU A 48 -13.68 -3.29 -14.89
N THR A 49 -14.81 -2.70 -14.53
CA THR A 49 -15.54 -3.06 -13.31
C THR A 49 -16.06 -4.49 -13.29
N GLY A 50 -16.24 -5.09 -14.49
CA GLY A 50 -16.64 -6.49 -14.67
C GLY A 50 -15.54 -7.51 -14.40
N ASP A 51 -14.27 -7.07 -14.40
CA ASP A 51 -13.11 -7.94 -14.17
C ASP A 51 -12.84 -8.17 -12.69
N LEU A 52 -13.39 -7.32 -11.81
CA LEU A 52 -13.15 -7.40 -10.37
C LEU A 52 -13.66 -8.71 -9.79
N VAL A 53 -12.86 -9.32 -8.92
CA VAL A 53 -13.15 -10.62 -8.33
C VAL A 53 -13.71 -10.45 -6.93
N HIS A 54 -14.85 -11.09 -6.66
CA HIS A 54 -15.43 -11.20 -5.32
C HIS A 54 -14.69 -12.28 -4.54
N CYS A 55 -14.19 -11.94 -3.36
CA CYS A 55 -13.51 -12.84 -2.46
C CYS A 55 -14.27 -12.92 -1.13
N THR A 56 -14.57 -14.14 -0.71
CA THR A 56 -15.17 -14.37 0.59
C THR A 56 -14.12 -14.32 1.70
N MET A 57 -14.56 -14.01 2.90
CA MET A 57 -13.68 -14.05 4.08
C MET A 57 -13.32 -15.48 4.50
N ASP A 58 -14.15 -16.47 4.15
CA ASP A 58 -13.99 -17.86 4.59
C ASP A 58 -13.11 -18.69 3.67
N ASP A 59 -13.17 -18.44 2.35
CA ASP A 59 -12.37 -19.18 1.38
C ASP A 59 -10.89 -18.84 1.49
N ALA A 60 -10.04 -19.85 1.53
CA ALA A 60 -8.61 -19.65 1.62
C ALA A 60 -8.02 -19.08 0.32
N HIS A 61 -8.59 -19.45 -0.82
CA HIS A 61 -8.12 -19.04 -2.15
C HIS A 61 -9.27 -18.95 -3.14
N ILE A 62 -9.35 -17.86 -3.87
CA ILE A 62 -10.29 -17.63 -4.97
C ILE A 62 -9.49 -17.55 -6.28
N GLU A 63 -9.84 -18.40 -7.22
CA GLU A 63 -9.24 -18.40 -8.56
C GLU A 63 -9.46 -17.03 -9.24
N LYS A 64 -8.50 -16.59 -10.03
CA LYS A 64 -8.46 -15.28 -10.70
C LYS A 64 -8.28 -14.05 -9.80
N ALA A 65 -8.52 -14.11 -8.50
CA ALA A 65 -8.19 -13.01 -7.62
C ALA A 65 -6.68 -12.76 -7.56
N SER A 66 -6.26 -11.52 -7.25
CA SER A 66 -4.85 -11.23 -6.99
C SER A 66 -4.24 -12.26 -6.04
N GLN A 67 -2.98 -12.63 -6.27
CA GLN A 67 -2.25 -13.53 -5.37
C GLN A 67 -2.15 -12.98 -3.95
N ASP A 68 -2.23 -11.67 -3.78
CA ASP A 68 -2.24 -11.01 -2.47
C ASP A 68 -3.60 -11.05 -1.75
N GLN A 69 -4.61 -11.72 -2.29
CA GLN A 69 -5.92 -11.86 -1.64
C GLN A 69 -5.83 -12.32 -0.18
N HIS A 70 -4.82 -13.14 0.13
CA HIS A 70 -4.59 -13.63 1.49
C HIS A 70 -4.05 -12.54 2.43
N VAL A 71 -3.23 -11.61 1.92
CA VAL A 71 -2.79 -10.42 2.67
C VAL A 71 -3.97 -9.49 2.94
N HIS A 72 -4.75 -9.15 1.91
CA HIS A 72 -5.92 -8.28 2.05
C HIS A 72 -6.94 -8.87 3.03
N ARG A 73 -7.21 -10.17 2.94
CA ARG A 73 -8.11 -10.88 3.89
C ARG A 73 -7.57 -10.81 5.32
N ALA A 74 -6.26 -11.00 5.52
CA ALA A 74 -5.63 -10.89 6.84
C ALA A 74 -5.78 -9.49 7.41
N VAL A 75 -5.54 -8.44 6.62
CA VAL A 75 -5.75 -7.04 7.04
C VAL A 75 -7.21 -6.82 7.47
N TYR A 76 -8.16 -7.25 6.66
CA TYR A 76 -9.58 -7.12 7.01
C TYR A 76 -10.01 -7.89 8.26
N ARG A 77 -9.39 -9.02 8.56
CA ARG A 77 -9.62 -9.78 9.80
C ARG A 77 -9.02 -9.10 11.01
N HIS A 78 -7.84 -8.52 10.89
CA HIS A 78 -7.13 -7.87 12.00
C HIS A 78 -7.67 -6.47 12.29
N ASN A 79 -8.14 -5.76 11.27
CA ASN A 79 -8.68 -4.41 11.42
C ASN A 79 -10.10 -4.32 10.82
N PRO A 80 -11.14 -4.40 11.66
CA PRO A 80 -12.54 -4.25 11.22
C PRO A 80 -12.84 -2.87 10.61
N GLU A 81 -12.09 -1.83 10.97
CA GLU A 81 -12.26 -0.46 10.44
C GLU A 81 -11.61 -0.28 9.05
N ALA A 82 -10.77 -1.22 8.63
CA ALA A 82 -10.24 -1.20 7.27
C ALA A 82 -11.34 -1.54 6.27
N HIS A 83 -11.68 -0.61 5.40
CA HIS A 83 -12.65 -0.81 4.32
C HIS A 83 -12.00 -0.85 2.93
N ALA A 84 -10.72 -0.48 2.82
CA ALA A 84 -9.93 -0.60 1.60
C ALA A 84 -8.49 -0.95 1.93
N VAL A 85 -7.86 -1.73 1.05
CA VAL A 85 -6.43 -2.07 1.09
C VAL A 85 -5.84 -1.86 -0.29
N ILE A 86 -4.68 -1.20 -0.35
CA ILE A 86 -3.91 -0.97 -1.57
C ILE A 86 -2.51 -1.52 -1.39
N HIS A 87 -2.04 -2.27 -2.38
CA HIS A 87 -0.65 -2.61 -2.57
C HIS A 87 -0.10 -1.92 -3.80
N CYS A 88 1.05 -1.25 -3.67
CA CYS A 88 1.73 -0.57 -4.76
C CYS A 88 3.25 -0.63 -4.60
N HIS A 89 3.97 -0.38 -5.70
CA HIS A 89 5.42 -0.51 -5.79
C HIS A 89 6.12 0.86 -5.88
N ASN A 90 5.84 1.72 -4.93
CA ASN A 90 6.38 3.08 -4.80
C ASN A 90 7.90 3.13 -4.93
N PRO A 91 8.49 3.61 -6.04
CA PRO A 91 9.91 3.41 -6.32
C PRO A 91 10.84 4.17 -5.38
N TYR A 92 10.52 5.39 -4.96
CA TYR A 92 11.35 6.14 -4.03
C TYR A 92 11.27 5.56 -2.62
N THR A 93 10.07 5.15 -2.19
CA THR A 93 9.88 4.47 -0.90
C THR A 93 10.68 3.17 -0.85
N ILE A 94 10.58 2.33 -1.89
CA ILE A 94 11.35 1.07 -1.96
C ILE A 94 12.84 1.36 -1.89
N ALA A 95 13.34 2.31 -2.69
CA ALA A 95 14.77 2.62 -2.76
C ALA A 95 15.34 3.08 -1.41
N LEU A 96 14.59 3.92 -0.67
CA LEU A 96 15.02 4.46 0.62
C LEU A 96 14.90 3.48 1.80
N THR A 97 14.24 2.34 1.60
CA THR A 97 14.00 1.35 2.67
C THR A 97 14.65 -0.01 2.40
N LEU A 98 15.57 -0.07 1.43
CA LEU A 98 16.30 -1.31 1.08
C LEU A 98 17.22 -1.81 2.20
N ASP A 99 17.66 -0.95 3.11
CA ASP A 99 18.42 -1.32 4.30
C ASP A 99 17.57 -2.06 5.35
N GLY A 100 16.25 -1.86 5.32
CA GLY A 100 15.29 -2.46 6.24
C GLY A 100 14.97 -1.61 7.46
N GLU A 101 15.50 -0.38 7.51
CA GLU A 101 15.19 0.58 8.57
C GLU A 101 13.84 1.26 8.32
N ASP A 102 13.14 1.62 9.40
CA ASP A 102 11.88 2.35 9.33
C ASP A 102 12.08 3.72 8.68
N PHE A 103 11.20 4.07 7.76
CA PHE A 103 11.26 5.37 7.09
C PHE A 103 10.69 6.48 7.98
N ARG A 104 11.44 7.58 8.10
CA ARG A 104 11.00 8.81 8.77
C ARG A 104 10.95 9.95 7.78
N PRO A 105 9.76 10.50 7.48
CA PRO A 105 9.62 11.68 6.63
C PRO A 105 10.43 12.87 7.15
N ILE A 106 10.92 13.69 6.22
CA ILE A 106 11.65 14.93 6.51
C ILE A 106 10.87 16.19 6.12
N ASP A 107 9.80 16.04 5.37
CA ASP A 107 8.91 17.12 4.98
C ASP A 107 7.74 17.25 5.97
N LEU A 108 7.23 18.48 6.12
CA LEU A 108 6.20 18.81 7.11
C LEU A 108 4.95 17.93 6.97
N GLU A 109 4.48 17.74 5.74
CA GLU A 109 3.25 16.98 5.48
C GLU A 109 3.45 15.49 5.73
N GLY A 110 4.60 14.94 5.32
CA GLY A 110 4.98 13.57 5.62
C GLY A 110 5.06 13.30 7.11
N MET A 111 5.72 14.17 7.88
CA MET A 111 5.79 14.07 9.35
C MET A 111 4.42 14.19 10.03
N PHE A 112 3.51 14.97 9.46
CA PHE A 112 2.15 15.10 9.96
C PHE A 112 1.34 13.81 9.78
N TYR A 113 1.50 13.12 8.63
CA TYR A 113 0.79 11.89 8.33
C TYR A 113 1.45 10.65 8.92
N PHE A 114 2.77 10.62 8.93
CA PHE A 114 3.57 9.44 9.27
C PHE A 114 4.71 9.81 10.22
N PRO A 115 4.51 9.77 11.54
CA PRO A 115 5.62 9.95 12.48
C PRO A 115 6.76 8.95 12.23
N VAL A 116 6.38 7.75 11.80
CA VAL A 116 7.26 6.67 11.34
C VAL A 116 6.46 5.76 10.41
N VAL A 117 7.14 5.21 9.41
CA VAL A 117 6.60 4.19 8.49
C VAL A 117 7.36 2.89 8.73
N PRO A 118 6.71 1.85 9.27
CA PRO A 118 7.38 0.59 9.58
C PRO A 118 7.81 -0.15 8.31
N VAL A 119 8.98 -0.79 8.38
CA VAL A 119 9.52 -1.65 7.32
C VAL A 119 9.57 -3.10 7.81
N VAL A 120 8.86 -3.99 7.12
CA VAL A 120 8.91 -5.42 7.40
C VAL A 120 9.81 -6.14 6.41
N SER A 121 10.73 -6.97 6.92
CA SER A 121 11.62 -7.78 6.11
C SER A 121 11.07 -9.19 6.01
N ILE A 122 10.74 -9.63 4.79
CA ILE A 122 10.19 -10.96 4.50
C ILE A 122 11.09 -11.63 3.47
N SER A 123 11.51 -12.88 3.74
CA SER A 123 12.30 -13.61 2.77
C SER A 123 11.47 -13.97 1.55
N PHE A 124 12.09 -14.00 0.37
CA PHE A 124 11.39 -14.37 -0.88
C PHE A 124 10.68 -15.74 -0.77
N LYS A 125 11.33 -16.73 -0.18
CA LYS A 125 10.76 -18.09 -0.01
C LYS A 125 9.60 -18.14 0.98
N GLY A 126 9.61 -17.28 2.00
CA GLY A 126 8.58 -17.24 3.04
C GLY A 126 7.49 -16.18 2.78
N TYR A 127 7.49 -15.53 1.61
CA TYR A 127 6.61 -14.40 1.37
C TYR A 127 5.14 -14.77 1.56
N PHE A 128 4.65 -15.80 0.90
CA PHE A 128 3.24 -16.21 0.98
C PHE A 128 2.81 -16.70 2.37
N GLU A 129 3.74 -17.22 3.14
CA GLU A 129 3.48 -17.72 4.50
C GLU A 129 3.43 -16.59 5.53
N HIS A 130 4.37 -15.63 5.45
CA HIS A 130 4.57 -14.64 6.50
C HIS A 130 3.97 -13.27 6.20
N SER A 131 3.80 -12.91 4.91
CA SER A 131 3.27 -11.61 4.53
C SER A 131 1.89 -11.30 5.13
N PRO A 132 0.92 -12.24 5.19
CA PRO A 132 -0.40 -11.91 5.70
C PRO A 132 -0.38 -11.41 7.13
N ILE A 133 0.32 -12.13 8.01
CA ILE A 133 0.34 -11.78 9.43
C ILE A 133 1.21 -10.55 9.71
N LEU A 134 2.39 -10.45 9.11
CA LEU A 134 3.30 -9.33 9.35
C LEU A 134 2.73 -8.01 8.85
N ILE A 135 2.15 -8.02 7.65
CA ILE A 135 1.52 -6.82 7.07
C ILE A 135 0.26 -6.43 7.86
N ALA A 136 -0.60 -7.40 8.17
CA ALA A 136 -1.83 -7.12 8.91
C ALA A 136 -1.55 -6.61 10.33
N THR A 137 -0.54 -7.14 11.01
CA THR A 137 -0.13 -6.66 12.34
C THR A 137 0.39 -5.23 12.27
N ALA A 138 1.25 -4.90 11.31
CA ALA A 138 1.75 -3.54 11.14
C ALA A 138 0.63 -2.56 10.78
N LEU A 139 -0.26 -2.93 9.87
CA LEU A 139 -1.39 -2.09 9.47
C LEU A 139 -2.46 -1.92 10.56
N ALA A 140 -2.49 -2.75 11.60
CA ALA A 140 -3.36 -2.52 12.74
C ALA A 140 -2.98 -1.26 13.54
N GLU A 141 -1.70 -0.86 13.51
CA GLU A 141 -1.16 0.28 14.24
C GLU A 141 -0.81 1.47 13.33
N TYR A 142 -0.51 1.21 12.06
CA TYR A 142 -0.05 2.21 11.10
C TYR A 142 -0.93 2.24 9.86
N PRO A 143 -1.13 3.40 9.22
CA PRO A 143 -1.92 3.49 7.99
C PRO A 143 -1.23 2.86 6.78
N VAL A 144 0.10 2.72 6.84
CA VAL A 144 0.97 2.15 5.79
C VAL A 144 2.06 1.28 6.40
N VAL A 145 2.53 0.31 5.63
CA VAL A 145 3.73 -0.49 5.92
C VAL A 145 4.50 -0.74 4.63
N VAL A 146 5.81 -0.75 4.70
CA VAL A 146 6.68 -1.11 3.58
C VAL A 146 7.14 -2.56 3.76
N VAL A 147 7.04 -3.35 2.70
CA VAL A 147 7.74 -4.64 2.60
C VAL A 147 9.06 -4.39 1.90
N ARG A 148 10.17 -4.61 2.61
CA ARG A 148 11.53 -4.36 2.15
C ARG A 148 11.79 -4.93 0.76
N GLY A 149 12.19 -4.06 -0.17
CA GLY A 149 12.52 -4.45 -1.55
C GLY A 149 11.33 -4.93 -2.40
N HIS A 150 10.10 -4.75 -1.92
CA HIS A 150 8.89 -5.15 -2.65
C HIS A 150 7.94 -3.98 -2.90
N GLY A 151 7.39 -3.37 -1.86
CA GLY A 151 6.40 -2.30 -2.04
C GLY A 151 5.70 -1.89 -0.75
N VAL A 152 4.65 -1.11 -0.94
CA VAL A 152 3.84 -0.52 0.12
C VAL A 152 2.49 -1.21 0.20
N TYR A 153 2.02 -1.44 1.42
CA TYR A 153 0.63 -1.74 1.71
C TYR A 153 0.04 -0.60 2.53
N ALA A 154 -1.14 -0.14 2.14
CA ALA A 154 -1.89 0.89 2.85
C ALA A 154 -3.32 0.44 3.09
N GLN A 155 -3.88 0.84 4.21
CA GLN A 155 -5.29 0.64 4.52
C GLN A 155 -6.01 1.96 4.74
N GLY A 156 -7.32 1.94 4.60
CA GLY A 156 -8.17 3.09 4.86
C GLY A 156 -9.62 2.71 5.11
N ASN A 157 -10.39 3.65 5.65
CA ASN A 157 -11.84 3.50 5.79
C ASN A 157 -12.59 3.65 4.44
N ASN A 158 -11.87 3.95 3.36
CA ASN A 158 -12.33 3.94 1.98
C ASN A 158 -11.14 3.92 1.03
N LEU A 159 -11.40 3.72 -0.27
CA LEU A 159 -10.39 3.67 -1.32
C LEU A 159 -9.59 4.98 -1.45
N GLU A 160 -10.24 6.12 -1.31
CA GLU A 160 -9.59 7.43 -1.40
C GLU A 160 -8.55 7.62 -0.30
N GLN A 161 -8.89 7.24 0.93
CA GLN A 161 -7.96 7.35 2.05
C GLN A 161 -6.76 6.41 1.89
N ALA A 162 -6.98 5.15 1.52
CA ALA A 162 -5.87 4.22 1.27
C ALA A 162 -4.96 4.72 0.13
N PHE A 163 -5.54 5.27 -0.94
CA PHE A 163 -4.78 5.88 -2.03
C PHE A 163 -3.99 7.12 -1.57
N LYS A 164 -4.62 7.99 -0.76
CA LYS A 164 -3.96 9.15 -0.17
C LYS A 164 -2.68 8.74 0.56
N TRP A 165 -2.74 7.67 1.36
CA TRP A 165 -1.59 7.19 2.11
C TRP A 165 -0.45 6.70 1.21
N CYS A 166 -0.74 5.91 0.17
CA CYS A 166 0.26 5.47 -0.80
C CYS A 166 0.93 6.66 -1.50
N ASN A 167 0.12 7.62 -1.96
CA ASN A 167 0.62 8.78 -2.69
C ASN A 167 1.41 9.74 -1.79
N ALA A 168 0.92 10.04 -0.60
CA ALA A 168 1.60 10.94 0.35
C ALA A 168 2.96 10.36 0.77
N LEU A 169 3.03 9.05 1.06
CA LEU A 169 4.28 8.38 1.40
C LEU A 169 5.30 8.49 0.26
N GLU A 170 4.90 8.22 -0.98
CA GLU A 170 5.82 8.31 -2.12
C GLU A 170 6.31 9.73 -2.38
N GLN A 171 5.46 10.76 -2.23
CA GLN A 171 5.89 12.15 -2.37
C GLN A 171 6.88 12.54 -1.27
N SER A 172 6.68 12.10 -0.04
CA SER A 172 7.61 12.32 1.07
C SER A 172 8.95 11.60 0.83
N ALA A 173 8.91 10.33 0.42
CA ALA A 173 10.10 9.55 0.07
C ALA A 173 10.88 10.20 -1.11
N LYS A 174 10.17 10.66 -2.13
CA LYS A 174 10.79 11.39 -3.25
C LYS A 174 11.45 12.68 -2.79
N THR A 175 10.83 13.44 -1.90
CA THR A 175 11.41 14.65 -1.30
C THR A 175 12.69 14.32 -0.55
N ALA A 176 12.68 13.28 0.29
CA ALA A 176 13.86 12.82 1.02
C ALA A 176 15.00 12.40 0.07
N PHE A 177 14.68 11.61 -0.96
CA PHE A 177 15.66 11.21 -1.97
C PHE A 177 16.27 12.41 -2.68
N LEU A 178 15.47 13.37 -3.14
CA LEU A 178 15.96 14.57 -3.82
C LEU A 178 16.81 15.44 -2.90
N ALA A 179 16.44 15.61 -1.63
CA ALA A 179 17.21 16.34 -0.64
C ALA A 179 18.60 15.71 -0.43
N GLN A 180 18.68 14.38 -0.40
CA GLN A 180 19.98 13.68 -0.37
C GLN A 180 20.83 13.97 -1.61
N GLN A 181 20.22 13.95 -2.80
CA GLN A 181 20.96 14.20 -4.06
C GLN A 181 21.49 15.62 -4.17
N VAL A 182 20.78 16.62 -3.66
CA VAL A 182 21.22 18.04 -3.71
C VAL A 182 21.97 18.50 -2.46
N GLY A 183 22.15 17.61 -1.47
CA GLY A 183 22.91 17.91 -0.25
C GLY A 183 22.20 18.80 0.76
N THR A 184 20.86 18.86 0.70
CA THR A 184 20.03 19.61 1.66
C THR A 184 19.31 18.69 2.67
N PHE A 185 19.62 17.40 2.63
CA PHE A 185 19.08 16.44 3.58
C PHE A 185 19.63 16.75 4.98
N ALA A 186 18.75 16.99 5.93
CA ALA A 186 19.08 17.12 7.34
C ALA A 186 18.40 15.99 8.11
N GLU A 187 19.18 15.24 8.89
CA GLU A 187 18.71 14.08 9.62
C GLU A 187 17.67 14.41 10.71
N HIS A 188 17.58 15.67 11.11
CA HIS A 188 16.63 16.14 12.10
C HIS A 188 16.17 17.57 11.77
N HIS A 189 15.11 17.69 10.99
CA HIS A 189 14.29 18.87 11.14
C HIS A 189 13.35 18.61 12.34
N ASP A 190 13.76 19.05 13.50
CA ASP A 190 12.86 19.22 14.64
C ASP A 190 11.85 20.30 14.27
N VAL A 191 10.83 19.95 13.50
CA VAL A 191 9.70 20.84 13.17
C VAL A 191 8.75 20.95 14.37
N LYS A 192 9.02 20.23 15.44
CA LYS A 192 8.47 20.47 16.79
C LYS A 192 9.35 21.49 17.52
N GLY A 193 10.00 22.35 16.76
CA GLY A 193 10.77 23.45 17.27
C GLY A 193 9.89 24.42 17.99
N GLU A 194 10.29 24.72 19.18
CA GLU A 194 10.19 25.95 19.95
C GLU A 194 8.94 26.82 19.77
#